data_3abc720987894aa8e14cee68bb9fefad
#
_entry.id   3abc720987894aa8e14cee68bb9fefad
#
_cell.length_a   1.000
_cell.length_b   1.000
_cell.length_c   1.000
_cell.angle_alpha   90.00
_cell.angle_beta   90.00
_cell.angle_gamma   90.00
#
_symmetry.space_group_name_H-M   'P 1'
#
loop_
_entity.id
_entity.type
_entity.pdbx_description
1 polymer ?
#
loop_
_entity_poly.entity_id
_entity_poly.type
_entity_poly.pdbx_seq_one_letter_code
_entity_poly.pdbx_strand_id
1 'polypeptide(L)'
;MNIEFSKRADRFGSNIFNILNEKKNDRLAQGKPVYNFTVGTPDFKPDESVMKVVSEAALDPENYKYSLGDTDELLDAVCKWYKRRYNTVITPDEVTSVFGTQEGMAHIALALCNPGDLCLVPNPGYPIFEIGPFLCDAQIAYYNLLPENDYLIDFDSIDEDTAKKAKMMVVSYPLNPVCATAPDEFYDNLIAFAKKYNIIIIHDNAYSEIIYDGQIGGSFLSHEGAMEVGVEFNSLSKTYNLTGLRLSFLIGNREIVSKFKTVRSQFDYGTSLIYQKAAVAALNGPQGYVADNRAEYELRRNALVAGIKKLGLKPADVKGTMFVWAAIPDGYTSSADYVMELLNKTGVLCTPGSSFGSLGEGHVRFALVLPHEEIENIFSNL
;
A
#
# COMPACT_ATOMS: atom_id res chain seq x y z
N MET A 1 -33.31 -23.46 -8.11
CA MET A 1 -33.22 -21.99 -8.26
C MET A 1 -31.94 -21.72 -9.04
N ASN A 2 -32.01 -21.04 -10.16
CA ASN A 2 -30.82 -20.63 -10.93
C ASN A 2 -30.47 -19.24 -10.43
N ILE A 3 -29.27 -19.07 -9.82
CA ILE A 3 -28.83 -17.77 -9.29
C ILE A 3 -27.85 -17.18 -10.30
N GLU A 4 -28.22 -16.04 -10.88
CA GLU A 4 -27.30 -15.25 -11.71
C GLU A 4 -26.56 -14.24 -10.83
N PHE A 5 -25.24 -14.24 -10.90
CA PHE A 5 -24.38 -13.30 -10.18
C PHE A 5 -24.09 -12.06 -11.02
N SER A 6 -23.66 -10.99 -10.34
CA SER A 6 -23.19 -9.78 -11.03
C SER A 6 -21.91 -10.09 -11.83
N LYS A 7 -21.83 -9.62 -13.07
CA LYS A 7 -20.61 -9.73 -13.90
C LYS A 7 -19.36 -9.11 -13.24
N ARG A 8 -19.57 -8.16 -12.30
CA ARG A 8 -18.46 -7.61 -11.51
C ARG A 8 -17.86 -8.66 -10.58
N ALA A 9 -18.67 -9.59 -10.04
CA ALA A 9 -18.18 -10.66 -9.18
C ALA A 9 -17.29 -11.66 -9.94
N ASP A 10 -17.53 -11.88 -11.22
CA ASP A 10 -16.80 -12.84 -12.04
C ASP A 10 -15.33 -12.43 -12.26
N ARG A 11 -15.01 -11.13 -12.17
CA ARG A 11 -13.62 -10.63 -12.24
C ARG A 11 -12.80 -11.03 -11.01
N PHE A 12 -13.44 -11.20 -9.86
CA PHE A 12 -12.77 -11.55 -8.62
C PHE A 12 -12.65 -13.07 -8.49
N GLY A 13 -11.81 -13.69 -9.32
CA GLY A 13 -11.49 -15.11 -9.26
C GLY A 13 -10.74 -15.51 -7.98
N SER A 14 -10.22 -16.74 -7.95
CA SER A 14 -9.41 -17.23 -6.81
C SER A 14 -8.22 -16.30 -6.58
N ASN A 15 -8.17 -15.69 -5.39
CA ASN A 15 -7.05 -14.86 -4.98
C ASN A 15 -5.77 -15.73 -4.96
N ILE A 16 -4.70 -15.26 -5.61
CA ILE A 16 -3.40 -15.94 -5.65
C ILE A 16 -2.90 -16.32 -4.24
N PHE A 17 -3.19 -15.48 -3.24
CA PHE A 17 -2.83 -15.78 -1.84
C PHE A 17 -3.52 -17.03 -1.30
N ASN A 18 -4.74 -17.36 -1.76
CA ASN A 18 -5.42 -18.57 -1.38
C ASN A 18 -4.69 -19.81 -1.95
N ILE A 19 -4.30 -19.73 -3.23
CA ILE A 19 -3.55 -20.79 -3.91
C ILE A 19 -2.20 -21.03 -3.21
N LEU A 20 -1.47 -19.94 -2.93
CA LEU A 20 -0.19 -20.02 -2.22
C LEU A 20 -0.37 -20.59 -0.80
N ASN A 21 -1.46 -20.22 -0.11
CA ASN A 21 -1.76 -20.74 1.22
C ASN A 21 -2.11 -22.24 1.20
N GLU A 22 -2.85 -22.71 0.20
CA GLU A 22 -3.11 -24.13 0.00
C GLU A 22 -1.80 -24.91 -0.20
N LYS A 23 -0.93 -24.43 -1.10
CA LYS A 23 0.37 -25.08 -1.37
C LYS A 23 1.30 -25.08 -0.16
N LYS A 24 1.28 -23.99 0.63
CA LYS A 24 1.97 -23.92 1.92
C LYS A 24 1.47 -25.04 2.85
N ASN A 25 0.15 -25.16 3.01
CA ASN A 25 -0.47 -26.14 3.90
C ASN A 25 -0.19 -27.58 3.45
N ASP A 26 -0.25 -27.87 2.14
CA ASP A 26 0.09 -29.18 1.56
C ASP A 26 1.53 -29.60 1.92
N ARG A 27 2.48 -28.65 1.83
CA ARG A 27 3.88 -28.92 2.15
C ARG A 27 4.10 -29.14 3.65
N LEU A 28 3.46 -28.32 4.50
CA LEU A 28 3.50 -28.48 5.95
C LEU A 28 2.88 -29.82 6.40
N ALA A 29 1.79 -30.27 5.76
CA ALA A 29 1.18 -31.59 6.01
C ALA A 29 2.13 -32.77 5.67
N GLN A 30 3.09 -32.53 4.78
CA GLN A 30 4.15 -33.48 4.46
C GLN A 30 5.34 -33.47 5.44
N GLY A 31 5.28 -32.65 6.50
CA GLY A 31 6.36 -32.46 7.45
C GLY A 31 7.57 -31.67 6.92
N LYS A 32 7.41 -30.95 5.79
CA LYS A 32 8.47 -30.18 5.17
C LYS A 32 8.41 -28.71 5.60
N PRO A 33 9.55 -28.03 5.79
CA PRO A 33 9.56 -26.62 6.20
C PRO A 33 9.02 -25.70 5.10
N VAL A 34 8.38 -24.60 5.51
CA VAL A 34 7.98 -23.50 4.63
C VAL A 34 8.42 -22.18 5.24
N TYR A 35 9.19 -21.41 4.48
CA TYR A 35 9.63 -20.06 4.80
C TYR A 35 8.78 -19.08 4.00
N ASN A 36 7.81 -18.46 4.69
CA ASN A 36 6.74 -17.71 4.02
C ASN A 36 7.04 -16.21 3.95
N PHE A 37 7.33 -15.70 2.75
CA PHE A 37 7.57 -14.31 2.43
C PHE A 37 6.44 -13.70 1.55
N THR A 38 5.21 -14.20 1.62
CA THR A 38 4.13 -13.76 0.70
C THR A 38 3.39 -12.52 1.18
N VAL A 39 2.87 -12.55 2.41
CA VAL A 39 1.96 -11.52 2.93
C VAL A 39 2.72 -10.48 3.74
N GLY A 40 2.61 -9.21 3.31
CA GLY A 40 3.22 -8.08 3.99
C GLY A 40 2.42 -7.63 5.22
N THR A 41 2.38 -8.45 6.27
CA THR A 41 1.86 -8.04 7.58
C THR A 41 3.05 -7.85 8.51
N PRO A 42 3.27 -6.64 9.07
CA PRO A 42 4.31 -6.43 10.08
C PRO A 42 4.17 -7.44 11.23
N ASP A 43 5.28 -8.02 11.63
CA ASP A 43 5.38 -8.96 12.77
C ASP A 43 5.76 -8.25 14.07
N PHE A 44 6.17 -6.99 14.00
CA PHE A 44 6.45 -6.16 15.17
C PHE A 44 5.20 -5.95 16.01
N LYS A 45 5.39 -5.86 17.33
CA LYS A 45 4.30 -5.52 18.25
C LYS A 45 3.94 -4.03 18.10
N PRO A 46 2.66 -3.68 18.25
CA PRO A 46 2.28 -2.28 18.50
C PRO A 46 2.91 -1.77 19.78
N ASP A 47 3.09 -0.45 19.89
CA ASP A 47 3.58 0.16 21.13
C ASP A 47 2.63 -0.13 22.30
N GLU A 48 3.20 -0.38 23.50
CA GLU A 48 2.43 -0.73 24.69
C GLU A 48 1.45 0.37 25.11
N SER A 49 1.81 1.64 24.91
CA SER A 49 0.90 2.77 25.20
C SER A 49 -0.35 2.74 24.35
N VAL A 50 -0.23 2.34 23.07
CA VAL A 50 -1.38 2.18 22.16
C VAL A 50 -2.25 1.01 22.58
N MET A 51 -1.64 -0.15 22.88
CA MET A 51 -2.37 -1.33 23.35
C MET A 51 -3.11 -1.05 24.66
N LYS A 52 -2.52 -0.29 25.58
CA LYS A 52 -3.15 0.13 26.83
C LYS A 52 -4.38 1.00 26.56
N VAL A 53 -4.28 2.00 25.69
CA VAL A 53 -5.42 2.86 25.32
C VAL A 53 -6.55 2.03 24.71
N VAL A 54 -6.26 1.06 23.84
CA VAL A 54 -7.27 0.15 23.28
C VAL A 54 -7.96 -0.64 24.39
N SER A 55 -7.20 -1.20 25.34
CA SER A 55 -7.75 -1.96 26.46
C SER A 55 -8.65 -1.12 27.35
N GLU A 56 -8.22 0.10 27.72
CA GLU A 56 -9.01 1.02 28.53
C GLU A 56 -10.27 1.50 27.80
N ALA A 57 -10.14 1.85 26.53
CA ALA A 57 -11.26 2.29 25.72
C ALA A 57 -12.31 1.17 25.52
N ALA A 58 -11.89 -0.09 25.46
CA ALA A 58 -12.80 -1.23 25.34
C ALA A 58 -13.63 -1.49 26.61
N LEU A 59 -13.23 -0.94 27.77
CA LEU A 59 -14.00 -1.05 29.01
C LEU A 59 -15.04 0.07 29.17
N ASP A 60 -14.99 1.11 28.35
CA ASP A 60 -15.94 2.22 28.38
C ASP A 60 -17.11 1.95 27.41
N PRO A 61 -18.37 1.78 27.93
CA PRO A 61 -19.53 1.49 27.10
C PRO A 61 -19.87 2.59 26.08
N GLU A 62 -19.45 3.84 26.32
CA GLU A 62 -19.67 4.95 25.39
C GLU A 62 -18.95 4.75 24.04
N ASN A 63 -17.87 3.99 24.02
CA ASN A 63 -17.10 3.70 22.80
C ASN A 63 -17.73 2.62 21.91
N TYR A 64 -18.86 2.03 22.31
CA TYR A 64 -19.63 1.05 21.51
C TYR A 64 -20.77 1.67 20.71
N LYS A 65 -20.96 2.97 20.81
CA LYS A 65 -21.93 3.72 20.00
C LYS A 65 -21.37 3.99 18.60
N TYR A 66 -22.27 4.27 17.67
CA TYR A 66 -21.86 4.80 16.37
C TYR A 66 -21.07 6.10 16.56
N SER A 67 -19.92 6.20 15.89
CA SER A 67 -19.11 7.43 15.92
C SER A 67 -19.73 8.56 15.09
N LEU A 68 -20.51 8.20 14.07
CA LEU A 68 -21.11 9.10 13.08
C LEU A 68 -20.11 9.95 12.29
N GLY A 69 -18.82 9.69 12.47
CA GLY A 69 -17.71 10.39 11.80
C GLY A 69 -16.42 10.31 12.61
N ASP A 70 -15.50 11.17 12.26
CA ASP A 70 -14.22 11.30 12.94
C ASP A 70 -14.33 12.25 14.12
N THR A 71 -13.72 11.91 15.25
CA THR A 71 -13.67 12.81 16.42
C THR A 71 -12.71 13.97 16.16
N ASP A 72 -13.01 15.12 16.79
CA ASP A 72 -12.12 16.31 16.70
C ASP A 72 -10.70 15.98 17.18
N GLU A 73 -10.57 15.12 18.22
CA GLU A 73 -9.28 14.67 18.73
C GLU A 73 -8.47 13.89 17.69
N LEU A 74 -9.13 13.03 16.90
CA LEU A 74 -8.49 12.28 15.82
C LEU A 74 -8.02 13.21 14.71
N LEU A 75 -8.89 14.10 14.24
CA LEU A 75 -8.59 15.04 13.17
C LEU A 75 -7.43 15.96 13.57
N ASP A 76 -7.45 16.48 14.79
CA ASP A 76 -6.37 17.33 15.36
C ASP A 76 -5.04 16.55 15.47
N ALA A 77 -5.07 15.29 15.89
CA ALA A 77 -3.89 14.44 15.96
C ALA A 77 -3.26 14.21 14.58
N VAL A 78 -4.07 13.97 13.54
CA VAL A 78 -3.59 13.81 12.16
C VAL A 78 -2.99 15.12 11.64
N CYS A 79 -3.66 16.26 11.84
CA CYS A 79 -3.16 17.57 11.45
C CYS A 79 -1.80 17.90 12.10
N LYS A 80 -1.69 17.65 13.41
CA LYS A 80 -0.43 17.85 14.15
C LYS A 80 0.68 16.91 13.67
N TRP A 81 0.32 15.67 13.36
CA TRP A 81 1.28 14.68 12.87
C TRP A 81 1.83 15.08 11.49
N TYR A 82 0.97 15.50 10.54
CA TYR A 82 1.40 15.99 9.23
C TYR A 82 2.29 17.23 9.35
N LYS A 83 1.93 18.18 10.22
CA LYS A 83 2.78 19.34 10.48
C LYS A 83 4.15 18.97 11.04
N ARG A 84 4.19 18.05 12.02
CA ARG A 84 5.44 17.60 12.64
C ARG A 84 6.29 16.77 11.68
N ARG A 85 5.65 15.87 10.91
CA ARG A 85 6.35 14.86 10.13
C ARG A 85 6.75 15.36 8.74
N TYR A 86 5.88 16.09 8.08
CA TYR A 86 6.08 16.54 6.69
C TYR A 86 6.16 18.06 6.54
N ASN A 87 6.09 18.81 7.64
CA ASN A 87 5.96 20.28 7.65
C ASN A 87 4.74 20.79 6.84
N THR A 88 3.76 19.96 6.61
CA THR A 88 2.55 20.27 5.84
C THR A 88 1.43 20.69 6.78
N VAL A 89 0.81 21.85 6.48
CA VAL A 89 -0.35 22.35 7.23
C VAL A 89 -1.61 21.85 6.54
N ILE A 90 -2.39 21.07 7.26
CA ILE A 90 -3.71 20.57 6.87
C ILE A 90 -4.74 20.97 7.92
N THR A 91 -5.99 21.02 7.53
CA THR A 91 -7.12 21.41 8.40
C THR A 91 -8.07 20.21 8.58
N PRO A 92 -8.90 20.18 9.65
CA PRO A 92 -9.80 19.04 9.92
C PRO A 92 -10.77 18.71 8.80
N ASP A 93 -11.16 19.66 7.96
CA ASP A 93 -12.05 19.43 6.82
C ASP A 93 -11.33 18.86 5.57
N GLU A 94 -10.00 18.81 5.61
CA GLU A 94 -9.13 18.18 4.61
C GLU A 94 -8.73 16.73 4.99
N VAL A 95 -9.34 16.16 6.05
CA VAL A 95 -9.01 14.83 6.57
C VAL A 95 -10.28 14.02 6.79
N THR A 96 -10.19 12.72 6.53
CA THR A 96 -11.15 11.72 7.04
C THR A 96 -10.48 10.36 7.25
N SER A 97 -10.92 9.62 8.26
CA SER A 97 -10.49 8.23 8.43
C SER A 97 -11.14 7.30 7.41
N VAL A 98 -10.50 6.17 7.13
CA VAL A 98 -11.01 5.07 6.30
C VAL A 98 -10.68 3.72 6.94
N PHE A 99 -11.42 2.66 6.62
CA PHE A 99 -11.16 1.28 7.12
C PHE A 99 -9.93 0.63 6.45
N GLY A 100 -8.80 1.34 6.53
CA GLY A 100 -7.57 1.00 5.85
C GLY A 100 -7.55 1.54 4.41
N THR A 101 -6.36 1.79 3.88
CA THR A 101 -6.17 2.35 2.54
C THR A 101 -6.87 1.55 1.45
N GLN A 102 -6.93 0.22 1.59
CA GLN A 102 -7.57 -0.64 0.60
C GLN A 102 -9.07 -0.34 0.44
N GLU A 103 -9.79 -0.12 1.53
CA GLU A 103 -11.20 0.28 1.48
C GLU A 103 -11.36 1.67 0.88
N GLY A 104 -10.54 2.62 1.33
CA GLY A 104 -10.55 3.98 0.80
C GLY A 104 -10.30 4.03 -0.71
N MET A 105 -9.31 3.28 -1.20
CA MET A 105 -8.99 3.15 -2.63
C MET A 105 -10.14 2.52 -3.44
N ALA A 106 -10.85 1.55 -2.87
CA ALA A 106 -12.01 0.97 -3.53
C ALA A 106 -13.17 1.97 -3.66
N HIS A 107 -13.35 2.85 -2.68
CA HIS A 107 -14.49 3.77 -2.62
C HIS A 107 -14.22 5.16 -3.21
N ILE A 108 -12.95 5.61 -3.31
CA ILE A 108 -12.67 6.97 -3.81
C ILE A 108 -13.18 7.17 -5.24
N ALA A 109 -13.10 6.14 -6.08
CA ALA A 109 -13.59 6.20 -7.44
C ALA A 109 -15.10 6.40 -7.52
N LEU A 110 -15.89 5.88 -6.56
CA LEU A 110 -17.34 6.12 -6.47
C LEU A 110 -17.68 7.60 -6.26
N ALA A 111 -16.80 8.35 -5.62
CA ALA A 111 -16.96 9.77 -5.42
C ALA A 111 -16.52 10.62 -6.62
N LEU A 112 -15.64 10.08 -7.46
CA LEU A 112 -14.94 10.84 -8.50
C LEU A 112 -15.32 10.43 -9.93
N CYS A 113 -15.63 9.15 -10.18
CA CYS A 113 -15.77 8.60 -11.53
C CYS A 113 -17.21 8.23 -11.85
N ASN A 114 -17.60 8.46 -13.10
CA ASN A 114 -18.80 7.92 -13.74
C ASN A 114 -18.44 6.71 -14.61
N PRO A 115 -19.42 5.87 -14.99
CA PRO A 115 -19.20 4.84 -16.00
C PRO A 115 -18.59 5.41 -17.27
N GLY A 116 -17.48 4.81 -17.72
CA GLY A 116 -16.75 5.22 -18.91
C GLY A 116 -15.68 6.31 -18.71
N ASP A 117 -15.59 6.95 -17.54
CA ASP A 117 -14.45 7.83 -17.22
C ASP A 117 -13.14 7.03 -17.24
N LEU A 118 -12.04 7.65 -17.68
CA LEU A 118 -10.73 6.98 -17.78
C LEU A 118 -9.90 7.21 -16.53
N CYS A 119 -9.33 6.12 -15.98
CA CYS A 119 -8.42 6.14 -14.85
C CYS A 119 -7.04 5.60 -15.24
N LEU A 120 -5.99 6.33 -14.90
CA LEU A 120 -4.60 5.90 -15.07
C LEU A 120 -4.14 5.15 -13.83
N VAL A 121 -3.57 3.94 -14.01
CA VAL A 121 -3.05 3.12 -12.93
C VAL A 121 -1.67 2.54 -13.28
N PRO A 122 -0.80 2.25 -12.28
CA PRO A 122 0.54 1.73 -12.54
C PRO A 122 0.53 0.27 -13.02
N ASN A 123 1.48 -0.07 -13.89
CA ASN A 123 1.82 -1.43 -14.25
C ASN A 123 3.36 -1.61 -14.24
N PRO A 124 3.94 -2.43 -13.33
CA PRO A 124 3.23 -3.20 -12.29
C PRO A 124 2.68 -2.30 -11.19
N GLY A 125 1.59 -2.74 -10.53
CA GLY A 125 0.95 -2.01 -9.45
C GLY A 125 0.25 -2.93 -8.45
N TYR A 126 -0.07 -2.39 -7.28
CA TYR A 126 -0.84 -3.16 -6.30
C TYR A 126 -2.30 -3.32 -6.79
N PRO A 127 -2.87 -4.54 -6.76
CA PRO A 127 -4.16 -4.81 -7.42
C PRO A 127 -5.32 -3.90 -7.02
N ILE A 128 -5.30 -3.35 -5.79
CA ILE A 128 -6.37 -2.45 -5.32
C ILE A 128 -6.52 -1.18 -6.16
N PHE A 129 -5.48 -0.74 -6.85
CA PHE A 129 -5.50 0.47 -7.67
C PHE A 129 -6.49 0.41 -8.84
N GLU A 130 -6.80 -0.81 -9.30
CA GLU A 130 -7.78 -1.06 -10.35
C GLU A 130 -9.21 -1.27 -9.82
N ILE A 131 -9.34 -1.68 -8.55
CA ILE A 131 -10.63 -2.14 -8.00
C ILE A 131 -11.66 -1.01 -7.95
N GLY A 132 -11.27 0.17 -7.44
CA GLY A 132 -12.17 1.32 -7.39
C GLY A 132 -12.72 1.72 -8.77
N PRO A 133 -11.86 2.02 -9.76
CA PRO A 133 -12.26 2.27 -11.14
C PRO A 133 -13.15 1.17 -11.72
N PHE A 134 -12.77 -0.09 -11.53
CA PHE A 134 -13.55 -1.23 -12.04
C PHE A 134 -14.96 -1.28 -11.42
N LEU A 135 -15.11 -1.04 -10.13
CA LEU A 135 -16.43 -1.06 -9.46
C LEU A 135 -17.36 0.06 -9.95
N CYS A 136 -16.81 1.14 -10.50
CA CYS A 136 -17.53 2.26 -11.06
C CYS A 136 -17.84 2.11 -12.57
N ASP A 137 -17.47 0.98 -13.19
CA ASP A 137 -17.50 0.80 -14.64
C ASP A 137 -16.65 1.86 -15.40
N ALA A 138 -15.62 2.39 -14.76
CA ALA A 138 -14.63 3.26 -15.39
C ALA A 138 -13.66 2.44 -16.26
N GLN A 139 -13.10 3.09 -17.26
CA GLN A 139 -12.06 2.52 -18.10
C GLN A 139 -10.71 2.64 -17.40
N ILE A 140 -9.85 1.67 -17.61
CA ILE A 140 -8.51 1.63 -17.03
C ILE A 140 -7.49 1.72 -18.17
N ALA A 141 -6.58 2.68 -18.08
CA ALA A 141 -5.37 2.73 -18.87
C ALA A 141 -4.15 2.62 -17.96
N TYR A 142 -3.15 1.89 -18.42
CA TYR A 142 -1.92 1.67 -17.65
C TYR A 142 -0.84 2.65 -18.08
N TYR A 143 -0.08 3.14 -17.11
CA TYR A 143 1.23 3.71 -17.35
C TYR A 143 2.29 2.71 -16.87
N ASN A 144 3.36 2.60 -17.65
CA ASN A 144 4.38 1.58 -17.42
C ASN A 144 5.45 2.09 -16.45
N LEU A 145 5.80 1.24 -15.49
CA LEU A 145 6.91 1.47 -14.56
C LEU A 145 8.03 0.50 -14.92
N LEU A 146 9.09 1.02 -15.50
CA LEU A 146 10.15 0.24 -16.09
C LEU A 146 11.45 0.37 -15.28
N PRO A 147 12.27 -0.70 -15.20
CA PRO A 147 13.55 -0.68 -14.48
C PRO A 147 14.52 0.40 -14.99
N GLU A 148 14.53 0.68 -16.30
CA GLU A 148 15.38 1.70 -16.93
C GLU A 148 15.07 3.12 -16.47
N ASN A 149 13.90 3.37 -15.91
CA ASN A 149 13.51 4.64 -15.31
C ASN A 149 13.42 4.55 -13.77
N ASP A 150 14.14 3.61 -13.14
CA ASP A 150 14.06 3.37 -11.70
C ASP A 150 12.63 3.16 -11.19
N TYR A 151 11.73 2.64 -12.03
CA TYR A 151 10.30 2.50 -11.80
C TYR A 151 9.58 3.83 -11.49
N LEU A 152 10.12 4.96 -11.92
CA LEU A 152 9.42 6.24 -11.91
C LEU A 152 8.53 6.39 -13.15
N ILE A 153 7.50 7.21 -13.02
CA ILE A 153 6.60 7.51 -14.15
C ILE A 153 7.35 8.34 -15.18
N ASP A 154 7.41 7.86 -16.40
CA ASP A 154 7.78 8.65 -17.57
C ASP A 154 6.51 9.32 -18.12
N PHE A 155 6.31 10.60 -17.77
CA PHE A 155 5.12 11.37 -18.17
C PHE A 155 5.04 11.59 -19.67
N ASP A 156 6.17 11.62 -20.36
CA ASP A 156 6.22 11.79 -21.81
C ASP A 156 5.82 10.51 -22.57
N SER A 157 5.91 9.35 -21.92
CA SER A 157 5.43 8.07 -22.47
C SER A 157 3.91 7.91 -22.43
N ILE A 158 3.20 8.74 -21.65
CA ILE A 158 1.73 8.71 -21.58
C ILE A 158 1.17 9.42 -22.80
N ASP A 159 0.47 8.68 -23.64
CA ASP A 159 -0.18 9.21 -24.84
C ASP A 159 -1.05 10.43 -24.52
N GLU A 160 -0.91 11.50 -25.30
CA GLU A 160 -1.56 12.79 -25.04
C GLU A 160 -3.09 12.70 -25.08
N ASP A 161 -3.66 11.89 -25.96
CA ASP A 161 -5.11 11.69 -26.05
C ASP A 161 -5.64 10.89 -24.84
N THR A 162 -4.83 9.98 -24.32
CA THR A 162 -5.07 9.26 -23.06
C THR A 162 -5.03 10.23 -21.88
N ALA A 163 -4.00 11.06 -21.79
CA ALA A 163 -3.87 12.06 -20.73
C ALA A 163 -5.03 13.07 -20.73
N LYS A 164 -5.47 13.53 -21.89
CA LYS A 164 -6.63 14.45 -22.02
C LYS A 164 -7.96 13.84 -21.61
N LYS A 165 -8.10 12.51 -21.70
CA LYS A 165 -9.32 11.79 -21.30
C LYS A 165 -9.28 11.33 -19.85
N ALA A 166 -8.10 11.22 -19.28
CA ALA A 166 -7.93 10.72 -17.92
C ALA A 166 -8.54 11.69 -16.90
N LYS A 167 -9.37 11.15 -16.02
CA LYS A 167 -9.98 11.90 -14.93
C LYS A 167 -9.24 11.76 -13.62
N MET A 168 -8.68 10.58 -13.39
CA MET A 168 -8.02 10.20 -12.14
C MET A 168 -6.74 9.41 -12.46
N MET A 169 -5.71 9.62 -11.67
CA MET A 169 -4.46 8.88 -11.73
C MET A 169 -4.07 8.41 -10.34
N VAL A 170 -3.87 7.09 -10.19
CA VAL A 170 -3.38 6.51 -8.94
C VAL A 170 -1.87 6.44 -8.99
N VAL A 171 -1.21 6.99 -7.98
CA VAL A 171 0.26 7.03 -7.83
C VAL A 171 0.63 6.51 -6.46
N SER A 172 1.74 5.80 -6.32
CA SER A 172 2.20 5.30 -5.03
C SER A 172 3.73 5.33 -4.96
N TYR A 173 4.28 6.06 -4.00
CA TYR A 173 5.70 6.02 -3.65
C TYR A 173 5.84 6.26 -2.14
N PRO A 174 6.54 5.36 -1.40
CA PRO A 174 7.21 4.12 -1.85
C PRO A 174 6.26 3.08 -2.40
N LEU A 175 6.61 2.45 -3.53
CA LEU A 175 5.69 1.64 -4.32
C LEU A 175 5.81 0.14 -4.03
N ASN A 176 4.69 -0.49 -3.70
CA ASN A 176 4.49 -1.93 -3.75
C ASN A 176 3.95 -2.33 -5.15
N PRO A 177 4.64 -3.20 -5.94
CA PRO A 177 5.66 -4.16 -5.49
C PRO A 177 7.12 -3.75 -5.71
N VAL A 178 7.43 -2.73 -6.49
CA VAL A 178 8.77 -2.49 -7.05
C VAL A 178 9.76 -1.83 -6.10
N CYS A 179 9.30 -1.39 -4.91
CA CYS A 179 10.12 -0.83 -3.83
C CYS A 179 10.83 0.50 -4.15
N ALA A 180 10.43 1.17 -5.23
CA ALA A 180 10.95 2.48 -5.62
C ALA A 180 10.42 3.60 -4.71
N THR A 181 11.23 4.64 -4.55
CA THR A 181 10.86 5.93 -3.93
C THR A 181 10.95 7.03 -4.98
N ALA A 182 10.20 8.11 -4.81
CA ALA A 182 10.23 9.24 -5.72
C ALA A 182 11.00 10.43 -5.10
N PRO A 183 11.87 11.12 -5.85
CA PRO A 183 12.50 12.38 -5.44
C PRO A 183 11.50 13.54 -5.49
N ASP A 184 11.83 14.66 -4.85
CA ASP A 184 10.97 15.85 -4.80
C ASP A 184 10.59 16.36 -6.21
N GLU A 185 11.55 16.43 -7.12
CA GLU A 185 11.32 16.85 -8.51
C GLU A 185 10.24 16.01 -9.23
N PHE A 186 10.13 14.74 -8.89
CA PHE A 186 9.08 13.88 -9.44
C PHE A 186 7.69 14.39 -9.08
N TYR A 187 7.49 14.83 -7.84
CA TYR A 187 6.18 15.34 -7.39
C TYR A 187 5.83 16.68 -8.05
N ASP A 188 6.82 17.54 -8.29
CA ASP A 188 6.61 18.80 -9.02
C ASP A 188 6.16 18.52 -10.46
N ASN A 189 6.80 17.54 -11.13
CA ASN A 189 6.41 17.10 -12.47
C ASN A 189 5.02 16.44 -12.48
N LEU A 190 4.69 15.62 -11.48
CA LEU A 190 3.36 15.01 -11.31
C LEU A 190 2.27 16.08 -11.18
N ILE A 191 2.50 17.10 -10.36
CA ILE A 191 1.55 18.20 -10.15
C ILE A 191 1.38 19.02 -11.43
N ALA A 192 2.48 19.32 -12.13
CA ALA A 192 2.43 20.01 -13.42
C ALA A 192 1.65 19.21 -14.47
N PHE A 193 1.86 17.91 -14.55
CA PHE A 193 1.11 17.00 -15.42
C PHE A 193 -0.38 16.97 -15.06
N ALA A 194 -0.71 16.85 -13.78
CA ALA A 194 -2.07 16.87 -13.28
C ALA A 194 -2.80 18.16 -13.63
N LYS A 195 -2.15 19.32 -13.43
CA LYS A 195 -2.71 20.66 -13.78
C LYS A 195 -2.89 20.80 -15.30
N LYS A 196 -1.91 20.37 -16.10
CA LYS A 196 -1.95 20.45 -17.57
C LYS A 196 -3.16 19.72 -18.16
N TYR A 197 -3.47 18.54 -17.64
CA TYR A 197 -4.51 17.67 -18.19
C TYR A 197 -5.78 17.60 -17.34
N ASN A 198 -5.84 18.35 -16.23
CA ASN A 198 -6.96 18.36 -15.28
C ASN A 198 -7.26 16.97 -14.69
N ILE A 199 -6.21 16.27 -14.27
CA ILE A 199 -6.26 14.93 -13.70
C ILE A 199 -6.24 14.99 -12.18
N ILE A 200 -7.13 14.25 -11.50
CA ILE A 200 -7.12 14.13 -10.04
C ILE A 200 -6.09 13.08 -9.63
N ILE A 201 -5.14 13.45 -8.76
CA ILE A 201 -4.13 12.54 -8.23
C ILE A 201 -4.64 11.86 -6.96
N ILE A 202 -4.55 10.51 -6.93
CA ILE A 202 -4.77 9.70 -5.75
C ILE A 202 -3.43 9.07 -5.37
N HIS A 203 -2.78 9.62 -4.36
CA HIS A 203 -1.47 9.14 -3.92
C HIS A 203 -1.60 8.13 -2.77
N ASP A 204 -1.03 6.93 -2.90
CA ASP A 204 -0.93 5.95 -1.82
C ASP A 204 0.44 6.05 -1.14
N ASN A 205 0.43 6.52 0.11
CA ASN A 205 1.62 6.75 0.93
C ASN A 205 1.66 5.84 2.16
N ALA A 206 1.28 4.58 2.00
CA ALA A 206 1.24 3.63 3.11
C ALA A 206 2.62 3.27 3.69
N TYR A 207 3.70 3.54 2.98
CA TYR A 207 5.06 3.12 3.33
C TYR A 207 6.03 4.29 3.60
N SER A 208 5.54 5.49 3.82
CA SER A 208 6.37 6.69 4.03
C SER A 208 7.42 6.54 5.15
N GLU A 209 7.16 5.69 6.14
CA GLU A 209 8.06 5.47 7.28
C GLU A 209 9.04 4.32 7.06
N ILE A 210 8.91 3.56 5.97
CA ILE A 210 9.78 2.42 5.65
C ILE A 210 10.61 2.75 4.41
N ILE A 211 11.62 3.58 4.63
CA ILE A 211 12.61 4.01 3.62
C ILE A 211 14.00 3.82 4.22
N TYR A 212 14.95 3.42 3.39
CA TYR A 212 16.25 2.91 3.80
C TYR A 212 17.40 3.88 3.50
N ASP A 213 18.60 3.49 3.89
CA ASP A 213 19.87 4.14 3.57
C ASP A 213 19.91 5.61 4.05
N GLY A 214 19.32 5.87 5.25
CA GLY A 214 19.31 7.20 5.88
C GLY A 214 18.36 8.20 5.21
N GLN A 215 17.58 7.79 4.21
CA GLN A 215 16.58 8.64 3.58
C GLN A 215 15.34 8.78 4.48
N ILE A 216 14.60 9.86 4.27
CA ILE A 216 13.37 10.15 4.99
C ILE A 216 12.22 10.26 3.98
N GLY A 217 11.15 9.49 4.18
CA GLY A 217 9.97 9.55 3.34
C GLY A 217 9.24 10.88 3.44
N GLY A 218 8.71 11.32 2.31
CA GLY A 218 7.95 12.54 2.18
C GLY A 218 6.44 12.29 2.07
N SER A 219 5.72 13.38 1.79
CA SER A 219 4.31 13.36 1.44
C SER A 219 4.13 14.13 0.13
N PHE A 220 3.33 13.59 -0.79
CA PHE A 220 2.88 14.30 -1.97
C PHE A 220 2.30 15.68 -1.60
N LEU A 221 1.54 15.76 -0.49
CA LEU A 221 0.88 16.99 -0.04
C LEU A 221 1.85 18.06 0.47
N SER A 222 3.13 17.77 0.65
CA SER A 222 4.13 18.76 1.00
C SER A 222 4.60 19.63 -0.18
N HIS A 223 4.23 19.27 -1.41
CA HIS A 223 4.62 19.98 -2.63
C HIS A 223 3.60 21.05 -3.01
N GLU A 224 4.09 22.18 -3.55
CA GLU A 224 3.25 23.30 -3.94
C GLU A 224 2.23 22.90 -5.02
N GLY A 225 0.97 23.15 -4.76
CA GLY A 225 -0.15 22.84 -5.67
C GLY A 225 -0.70 21.40 -5.51
N ALA A 226 -0.11 20.54 -4.68
CA ALA A 226 -0.62 19.18 -4.47
C ALA A 226 -2.06 19.17 -3.93
N MET A 227 -2.34 20.04 -2.95
CA MET A 227 -3.68 20.21 -2.36
C MET A 227 -4.74 20.69 -3.36
N GLU A 228 -4.33 21.27 -4.49
CA GLU A 228 -5.24 21.69 -5.56
C GLU A 228 -5.65 20.51 -6.45
N VAL A 229 -4.72 19.58 -6.68
CA VAL A 229 -4.88 18.53 -7.70
C VAL A 229 -5.21 17.14 -7.16
N GLY A 230 -5.12 16.91 -5.83
CA GLY A 230 -5.30 15.55 -5.37
C GLY A 230 -5.42 15.35 -3.87
N VAL A 231 -5.35 14.06 -3.52
CA VAL A 231 -5.43 13.55 -2.16
C VAL A 231 -4.38 12.46 -1.94
N GLU A 232 -4.03 12.25 -0.68
CA GLU A 232 -3.11 11.22 -0.24
C GLU A 232 -3.80 10.27 0.75
N PHE A 233 -3.57 8.96 0.59
CA PHE A 233 -3.86 7.99 1.62
C PHE A 233 -2.63 7.74 2.47
N ASN A 234 -2.78 7.85 3.80
CA ASN A 234 -1.75 7.51 4.76
C ASN A 234 -2.27 6.45 5.75
N SER A 235 -1.41 5.55 6.22
CA SER A 235 -1.86 4.38 6.96
C SER A 235 -1.11 4.15 8.26
N LEU A 236 -1.85 3.85 9.33
CA LEU A 236 -1.28 3.39 10.59
C LEU A 236 -0.80 1.92 10.53
N SER A 237 -1.24 1.18 9.50
CA SER A 237 -1.00 -0.26 9.39
C SER A 237 0.49 -0.62 9.36
N LYS A 238 1.31 0.16 8.64
CA LYS A 238 2.73 -0.14 8.42
C LYS A 238 3.61 0.69 9.34
N THR A 239 3.25 1.95 9.54
CA THR A 239 3.97 2.87 10.42
C THR A 239 3.96 2.40 11.89
N TYR A 240 2.80 1.96 12.38
CA TYR A 240 2.57 1.67 13.80
C TYR A 240 2.22 0.20 14.07
N ASN A 241 2.37 -0.69 13.10
CA ASN A 241 2.06 -2.13 13.22
C ASN A 241 0.58 -2.41 13.58
N LEU A 242 -0.33 -1.54 13.15
CA LEU A 242 -1.75 -1.56 13.50
C LEU A 242 -2.63 -2.11 12.37
N THR A 243 -2.14 -3.10 11.63
CA THR A 243 -2.87 -3.66 10.47
C THR A 243 -4.27 -4.15 10.81
N GLY A 244 -4.45 -4.74 11.99
CA GLY A 244 -5.72 -5.30 12.46
C GLY A 244 -6.75 -4.26 12.86
N LEU A 245 -6.35 -3.03 13.20
CA LEU A 245 -7.30 -1.96 13.55
C LEU A 245 -8.03 -1.41 12.33
N ARG A 246 -7.54 -1.68 11.12
CA ARG A 246 -8.18 -1.21 9.89
C ARG A 246 -8.39 0.31 9.87
N LEU A 247 -7.38 1.10 10.20
CA LEU A 247 -7.47 2.55 10.25
C LEU A 247 -6.36 3.21 9.42
N SER A 248 -6.79 4.04 8.49
CA SER A 248 -5.98 4.89 7.62
C SER A 248 -6.68 6.23 7.41
N PHE A 249 -6.07 7.13 6.69
CA PHE A 249 -6.61 8.47 6.45
C PHE A 249 -6.60 8.79 4.96
N LEU A 250 -7.64 9.49 4.50
CA LEU A 250 -7.68 10.24 3.26
C LEU A 250 -7.48 11.71 3.60
N ILE A 251 -6.50 12.35 2.98
CA ILE A 251 -6.07 13.71 3.31
C ILE A 251 -5.83 14.47 1.99
N GLY A 252 -6.16 15.75 1.93
CA GLY A 252 -5.84 16.58 0.78
C GLY A 252 -6.97 17.51 0.35
N ASN A 253 -7.22 17.62 -0.95
CA ASN A 253 -8.20 18.54 -1.50
C ASN A 253 -9.55 18.43 -0.77
N ARG A 254 -9.98 19.56 -0.18
CA ARG A 254 -11.18 19.65 0.68
C ARG A 254 -12.46 19.20 -0.03
N GLU A 255 -12.61 19.53 -1.30
CA GLU A 255 -13.82 19.19 -2.06
C GLU A 255 -13.88 17.67 -2.31
N ILE A 256 -12.72 17.04 -2.63
CA ILE A 256 -12.61 15.60 -2.81
C ILE A 256 -12.91 14.89 -1.49
N VAL A 257 -12.29 15.33 -0.37
CA VAL A 257 -12.51 14.75 0.97
C VAL A 257 -13.99 14.89 1.37
N SER A 258 -14.60 16.05 1.16
CA SER A 258 -16.02 16.29 1.46
C SER A 258 -16.93 15.37 0.65
N LYS A 259 -16.67 15.22 -0.65
CA LYS A 259 -17.46 14.34 -1.53
C LYS A 259 -17.28 12.88 -1.15
N PHE A 260 -16.06 12.47 -0.83
CA PHE A 260 -15.77 11.13 -0.33
C PHE A 260 -16.53 10.83 0.97
N LYS A 261 -16.52 11.74 1.95
CA LYS A 261 -17.30 11.62 3.20
C LYS A 261 -18.80 11.40 2.90
N THR A 262 -19.35 12.13 1.93
CA THR A 262 -20.76 12.00 1.53
C THR A 262 -21.07 10.62 0.98
N VAL A 263 -20.21 10.09 0.09
CA VAL A 263 -20.39 8.75 -0.50
C VAL A 263 -20.21 7.69 0.58
N ARG A 264 -19.14 7.78 1.36
CA ARG A 264 -18.82 6.81 2.42
C ARG A 264 -19.95 6.72 3.48
N SER A 265 -20.59 7.82 3.83
CA SER A 265 -21.71 7.80 4.80
C SER A 265 -22.89 6.91 4.39
N GLN A 266 -22.91 6.44 3.12
CA GLN A 266 -23.91 5.49 2.64
C GLN A 266 -23.47 4.03 2.84
N PHE A 267 -22.23 3.79 3.25
CA PHE A 267 -21.67 2.45 3.49
C PHE A 267 -21.48 2.16 4.98
N ASP A 268 -21.08 3.16 5.76
CA ASP A 268 -20.80 3.01 7.18
C ASP A 268 -21.18 4.28 7.97
N TYR A 269 -21.18 4.16 9.30
CA TYR A 269 -21.42 5.26 10.25
C TYR A 269 -20.13 5.70 10.96
N GLY A 270 -18.98 5.56 10.30
CA GLY A 270 -17.68 5.98 10.81
C GLY A 270 -16.90 4.83 11.49
N THR A 271 -15.60 5.07 11.69
CA THR A 271 -14.69 4.12 12.33
C THR A 271 -14.95 4.02 13.83
N SER A 272 -14.69 2.85 14.42
CA SER A 272 -14.85 2.60 15.85
C SER A 272 -14.15 3.66 16.71
N LEU A 273 -14.85 4.17 17.74
CA LEU A 273 -14.30 5.13 18.71
C LEU A 273 -13.08 4.56 19.43
N ILE A 274 -13.05 3.25 19.71
CA ILE A 274 -11.89 2.57 20.30
C ILE A 274 -10.66 2.71 19.39
N TYR A 275 -10.84 2.51 18.09
CA TYR A 275 -9.74 2.59 17.13
C TYR A 275 -9.33 4.03 16.84
N GLN A 276 -10.26 4.98 16.88
CA GLN A 276 -9.92 6.40 16.80
C GLN A 276 -9.02 6.82 17.97
N LYS A 277 -9.33 6.40 19.21
CA LYS A 277 -8.48 6.63 20.38
C LYS A 277 -7.10 5.97 20.26
N ALA A 278 -7.04 4.76 19.71
CA ALA A 278 -5.78 4.09 19.42
C ALA A 278 -4.93 4.89 18.41
N ALA A 279 -5.55 5.45 17.37
CA ALA A 279 -4.86 6.30 16.41
C ALA A 279 -4.33 7.58 17.04
N VAL A 280 -5.12 8.25 17.89
CA VAL A 280 -4.67 9.44 18.64
C VAL A 280 -3.44 9.10 19.50
N ALA A 281 -3.47 7.95 20.19
CA ALA A 281 -2.34 7.50 21.00
C ALA A 281 -1.08 7.22 20.15
N ALA A 282 -1.24 6.56 18.99
CA ALA A 282 -0.12 6.27 18.09
C ALA A 282 0.49 7.55 17.48
N LEU A 283 -0.36 8.47 17.01
CA LEU A 283 0.09 9.69 16.36
C LEU A 283 0.75 10.67 17.34
N ASN A 284 0.25 10.78 18.57
CA ASN A 284 0.77 11.70 19.60
C ASN A 284 1.82 11.08 20.52
N GLY A 285 1.92 9.74 20.54
CA GLY A 285 2.81 8.99 21.40
C GLY A 285 4.28 9.02 20.97
N PRO A 286 5.13 8.21 21.65
CA PRO A 286 6.53 8.06 21.27
C PRO A 286 6.70 7.62 19.82
N GLN A 287 7.70 8.16 19.12
CA GLN A 287 7.99 7.80 17.74
C GLN A 287 9.29 7.00 17.57
N GLY A 288 10.02 6.76 18.67
CA GLY A 288 11.32 6.07 18.64
C GLY A 288 11.23 4.66 18.05
N TYR A 289 10.21 3.89 18.45
CA TYR A 289 10.02 2.53 17.95
C TYR A 289 9.74 2.44 16.42
N VAL A 290 9.23 3.52 15.80
CA VAL A 290 9.08 3.58 14.34
C VAL A 290 10.47 3.60 13.68
N ALA A 291 11.42 4.34 14.27
CA ALA A 291 12.80 4.35 13.79
C ALA A 291 13.50 3.01 14.02
N ASP A 292 13.27 2.37 15.20
CA ASP A 292 13.83 1.06 15.52
C ASP A 292 13.30 -0.02 14.55
N ASN A 293 12.00 -0.02 14.27
CA ASN A 293 11.39 -0.93 13.29
C ASN A 293 11.96 -0.73 11.88
N ARG A 294 12.18 0.53 11.47
CA ARG A 294 12.80 0.83 10.17
C ARG A 294 14.23 0.30 10.10
N ALA A 295 15.03 0.45 11.16
CA ALA A 295 16.38 -0.08 11.21
C ALA A 295 16.39 -1.62 11.08
N GLU A 296 15.47 -2.32 11.75
CA GLU A 296 15.32 -3.76 11.59
C GLU A 296 14.85 -4.14 10.17
N TYR A 297 13.92 -3.40 9.57
CA TYR A 297 13.53 -3.64 8.16
C TYR A 297 14.71 -3.48 7.21
N GLU A 298 15.61 -2.55 7.46
CA GLU A 298 16.83 -2.37 6.65
C GLU A 298 17.77 -3.57 6.77
N LEU A 299 17.96 -4.12 7.99
CA LEU A 299 18.72 -5.36 8.19
C LEU A 299 18.07 -6.54 7.46
N ARG A 300 16.75 -6.69 7.57
CA ARG A 300 15.97 -7.73 6.85
C ARG A 300 16.12 -7.61 5.33
N ARG A 301 16.02 -6.38 4.79
CA ARG A 301 16.27 -6.09 3.37
C ARG A 301 17.65 -6.58 2.95
N ASN A 302 18.68 -6.22 3.71
CA ASN A 302 20.06 -6.58 3.39
C ASN A 302 20.27 -8.10 3.42
N ALA A 303 19.78 -8.77 4.47
CA ALA A 303 19.85 -10.22 4.61
C ALA A 303 19.11 -10.94 3.47
N LEU A 304 17.88 -10.51 3.15
CA LEU A 304 17.07 -11.12 2.09
C LEU A 304 17.68 -10.90 0.70
N VAL A 305 18.13 -9.68 0.38
CA VAL A 305 18.80 -9.35 -0.89
C VAL A 305 20.05 -10.21 -1.07
N ALA A 306 20.87 -10.38 -0.02
CA ALA A 306 22.04 -11.24 -0.06
C ALA A 306 21.65 -12.71 -0.27
N GLY A 307 20.58 -13.17 0.42
CA GLY A 307 20.10 -14.54 0.35
C GLY A 307 19.56 -14.92 -1.03
N ILE A 308 18.64 -14.13 -1.58
CA ILE A 308 18.00 -14.45 -2.89
C ILE A 308 18.97 -14.35 -4.08
N LYS A 309 20.02 -13.54 -3.99
CA LYS A 309 21.12 -13.53 -4.98
C LYS A 309 21.80 -14.89 -5.10
N LYS A 310 21.96 -15.62 -3.99
CA LYS A 310 22.53 -16.99 -4.02
C LYS A 310 21.65 -17.97 -4.78
N LEU A 311 20.33 -17.71 -4.86
CA LEU A 311 19.38 -18.48 -5.65
C LEU A 311 19.27 -18.05 -7.11
N GLY A 312 20.12 -17.11 -7.54
CA GLY A 312 20.16 -16.60 -8.92
C GLY A 312 19.17 -15.51 -9.25
N LEU A 313 18.38 -15.02 -8.26
CA LEU A 313 17.48 -13.88 -8.47
C LEU A 313 18.29 -12.58 -8.59
N LYS A 314 17.71 -11.61 -9.30
CA LYS A 314 18.30 -10.29 -9.53
C LYS A 314 17.41 -9.24 -8.84
N PRO A 315 17.69 -8.88 -7.55
CA PRO A 315 16.91 -7.87 -6.83
C PRO A 315 17.00 -6.51 -7.51
N ALA A 316 15.87 -5.78 -7.55
CA ALA A 316 15.85 -4.36 -7.88
C ALA A 316 16.56 -3.54 -6.78
N ASP A 317 16.78 -2.25 -7.03
CA ASP A 317 17.24 -1.31 -6.00
C ASP A 317 16.10 -1.05 -5.00
N VAL A 318 16.19 -1.68 -3.82
CA VAL A 318 15.14 -1.66 -2.80
C VAL A 318 15.32 -0.43 -1.91
N LYS A 319 14.70 0.68 -2.30
CA LYS A 319 14.81 1.98 -1.60
C LYS A 319 13.80 2.13 -0.46
N GLY A 320 12.67 1.43 -0.53
CA GLY A 320 11.62 1.53 0.50
C GLY A 320 10.66 0.35 0.48
N THR A 321 9.60 0.45 1.27
CA THR A 321 8.58 -0.56 1.55
C THR A 321 9.07 -1.73 2.41
N MET A 322 8.17 -2.59 2.83
CA MET A 322 8.50 -3.84 3.53
C MET A 322 8.60 -5.03 2.55
N PHE A 323 9.08 -4.79 1.33
CA PHE A 323 9.20 -5.81 0.29
C PHE A 323 10.57 -5.78 -0.38
N VAL A 324 10.87 -6.86 -1.08
CA VAL A 324 11.96 -6.96 -2.05
C VAL A 324 11.36 -7.43 -3.37
N TRP A 325 11.58 -6.67 -4.43
CA TRP A 325 11.24 -7.01 -5.80
C TRP A 325 12.46 -7.57 -6.51
N ALA A 326 12.32 -8.69 -7.20
CA ALA A 326 13.46 -9.32 -7.87
C ALA A 326 13.05 -9.96 -9.19
N ALA A 327 13.87 -9.83 -10.22
CA ALA A 327 13.73 -10.61 -11.44
C ALA A 327 14.10 -12.07 -11.15
N ILE A 328 13.34 -13.00 -11.74
CA ILE A 328 13.60 -14.44 -11.67
C ILE A 328 14.82 -14.80 -12.51
N PRO A 329 15.48 -15.94 -12.26
CA PRO A 329 16.62 -16.40 -13.04
C PRO A 329 16.26 -16.57 -14.52
N ASP A 330 17.25 -16.40 -15.39
CA ASP A 330 17.09 -16.62 -16.83
C ASP A 330 16.64 -18.06 -17.12
N GLY A 331 15.79 -18.23 -18.13
CA GLY A 331 15.25 -19.53 -18.54
C GLY A 331 13.84 -19.84 -18.05
N TYR A 332 13.29 -19.05 -17.11
CA TYR A 332 11.90 -19.10 -16.72
C TYR A 332 11.06 -18.09 -17.51
N THR A 333 9.85 -18.49 -17.92
CA THR A 333 8.90 -17.67 -18.64
C THR A 333 7.63 -17.36 -17.81
N SER A 334 7.48 -18.01 -16.64
CA SER A 334 6.35 -17.86 -15.74
C SER A 334 6.83 -17.65 -14.31
N SER A 335 6.48 -16.53 -13.73
CA SER A 335 6.79 -16.23 -12.33
C SER A 335 6.03 -17.16 -11.37
N ALA A 336 4.83 -17.60 -11.74
CA ALA A 336 4.04 -18.54 -10.95
C ALA A 336 4.70 -19.91 -10.91
N ASP A 337 5.19 -20.44 -12.05
CA ASP A 337 5.89 -21.72 -12.10
C ASP A 337 7.21 -21.66 -11.33
N TYR A 338 7.95 -20.55 -11.47
CA TYR A 338 9.16 -20.33 -10.69
C TYR A 338 8.90 -20.37 -9.18
N VAL A 339 7.86 -19.68 -8.69
CA VAL A 339 7.49 -19.68 -7.27
C VAL A 339 7.17 -21.08 -6.78
N MET A 340 6.45 -21.86 -7.57
CA MET A 340 6.13 -23.27 -7.22
C MET A 340 7.37 -24.16 -7.18
N GLU A 341 8.29 -23.97 -8.11
CA GLU A 341 9.54 -24.72 -8.13
C GLU A 341 10.43 -24.32 -6.94
N LEU A 342 10.55 -23.02 -6.65
CA LEU A 342 11.29 -22.50 -5.49
C LEU A 342 10.75 -23.09 -4.18
N LEU A 343 9.42 -23.07 -3.99
CA LEU A 343 8.78 -23.69 -2.83
C LEU A 343 9.13 -25.18 -2.73
N ASN A 344 9.02 -25.92 -3.83
CA ASN A 344 9.26 -27.36 -3.84
C ASN A 344 10.72 -27.72 -3.53
N LYS A 345 11.67 -26.95 -4.05
CA LYS A 345 13.12 -27.21 -3.85
C LYS A 345 13.60 -26.78 -2.48
N THR A 346 13.20 -25.60 -2.04
CA THR A 346 13.82 -24.92 -0.89
C THR A 346 12.89 -24.71 0.30
N GLY A 347 11.58 -24.74 0.09
CA GLY A 347 10.60 -24.33 1.10
C GLY A 347 10.35 -22.81 1.13
N VAL A 348 11.07 -22.02 0.35
CA VAL A 348 10.86 -20.57 0.25
C VAL A 348 9.62 -20.28 -0.59
N LEU A 349 8.70 -19.50 -0.04
CA LEU A 349 7.44 -19.11 -0.70
C LEU A 349 7.36 -17.59 -0.79
N CYS A 350 7.22 -17.06 -2.01
CA CYS A 350 7.06 -15.64 -2.32
C CYS A 350 5.85 -15.41 -3.23
N THR A 351 5.57 -14.16 -3.58
CA THR A 351 4.44 -13.82 -4.46
C THR A 351 4.93 -13.69 -5.90
N PRO A 352 4.31 -14.37 -6.89
CA PRO A 352 4.68 -14.21 -8.28
C PRO A 352 4.37 -12.79 -8.78
N GLY A 353 5.23 -12.24 -9.61
CA GLY A 353 5.11 -10.87 -10.09
C GLY A 353 3.93 -10.65 -11.02
N SER A 354 3.47 -11.68 -11.73
CA SER A 354 2.24 -11.65 -12.54
C SER A 354 0.99 -11.25 -11.74
N SER A 355 1.04 -11.35 -10.39
CA SER A 355 -0.03 -10.88 -9.50
C SER A 355 -0.14 -9.35 -9.43
N PHE A 356 0.81 -8.62 -10.01
CA PHE A 356 0.89 -7.15 -9.97
C PHE A 356 0.74 -6.49 -11.34
N GLY A 357 0.24 -7.22 -12.32
CA GLY A 357 0.07 -6.74 -13.69
C GLY A 357 1.00 -7.43 -14.69
N SER A 358 0.81 -7.12 -15.97
CA SER A 358 1.53 -7.81 -17.06
C SER A 358 3.05 -7.55 -17.03
N LEU A 359 3.48 -6.36 -16.63
CA LEU A 359 4.91 -6.03 -16.47
C LEU A 359 5.52 -6.56 -15.18
N GLY A 360 4.70 -7.16 -14.31
CA GLY A 360 5.19 -7.93 -13.18
C GLY A 360 5.66 -9.33 -13.55
N GLU A 361 5.29 -9.86 -14.74
CA GLU A 361 5.80 -11.15 -15.20
C GLU A 361 7.32 -11.13 -15.33
N GLY A 362 7.97 -12.26 -15.05
CA GLY A 362 9.42 -12.34 -14.97
C GLY A 362 10.02 -11.86 -13.63
N HIS A 363 9.17 -11.51 -12.66
CA HIS A 363 9.59 -11.03 -11.34
C HIS A 363 8.87 -11.77 -10.21
N VAL A 364 9.37 -11.60 -8.99
CA VAL A 364 8.74 -12.06 -7.74
C VAL A 364 8.87 -11.00 -6.66
N ARG A 365 7.92 -11.02 -5.69
CA ARG A 365 7.96 -10.15 -4.52
C ARG A 365 8.09 -10.96 -3.24
N PHE A 366 9.06 -10.59 -2.40
CA PHE A 366 9.24 -11.11 -1.05
C PHE A 366 8.82 -10.07 -0.01
N ALA A 367 8.20 -10.48 1.10
CA ALA A 367 7.88 -9.62 2.22
C ALA A 367 8.90 -9.77 3.36
N LEU A 368 9.30 -8.67 3.99
CA LEU A 368 10.27 -8.61 5.09
C LEU A 368 9.60 -8.88 6.45
N VAL A 369 9.05 -10.08 6.62
CA VAL A 369 8.19 -10.47 7.75
C VAL A 369 8.83 -11.50 8.70
N LEU A 370 10.11 -11.74 8.55
CA LEU A 370 10.92 -12.56 9.45
C LEU A 370 12.10 -11.73 9.97
N PRO A 371 12.58 -11.97 11.20
CA PRO A 371 13.79 -11.33 11.73
C PRO A 371 15.00 -11.54 10.82
N HIS A 372 15.91 -10.56 10.77
CA HIS A 372 17.05 -10.64 9.86
C HIS A 372 17.95 -11.85 10.12
N GLU A 373 18.14 -12.25 11.38
CA GLU A 373 18.93 -13.43 11.74
C GLU A 373 18.27 -14.73 11.23
N GLU A 374 16.93 -14.80 11.26
CA GLU A 374 16.19 -15.94 10.73
C GLU A 374 16.33 -16.00 9.21
N ILE A 375 16.25 -14.87 8.51
CA ILE A 375 16.46 -14.77 7.06
C ILE A 375 17.87 -15.24 6.71
N GLU A 376 18.91 -14.76 7.42
CA GLU A 376 20.29 -15.18 7.21
C GLU A 376 20.46 -16.68 7.40
N ASN A 377 19.89 -17.23 8.48
CA ASN A 377 19.93 -18.67 8.77
C ASN A 377 19.24 -19.51 7.67
N ILE A 378 18.06 -19.11 7.19
CA ILE A 378 17.35 -19.78 6.10
C ILE A 378 18.27 -19.86 4.87
N PHE A 379 18.77 -18.73 4.37
CA PHE A 379 19.56 -18.69 3.13
C PHE A 379 21.02 -19.17 3.28
N SER A 380 21.48 -19.46 4.51
CA SER A 380 22.76 -20.11 4.75
C SER A 380 22.66 -21.62 4.70
N ASN A 381 21.45 -22.17 4.86
CA ASN A 381 21.17 -23.62 4.86
C ASN A 381 20.51 -24.13 3.57
N LEU A 382 20.28 -23.25 2.58
CA LEU A 382 19.77 -23.62 1.26
C LEU A 382 20.92 -23.83 0.27
#